data_fe6efcd279a71436851214f44d370cd8
#
_entry.id   fe6efcd279a71436851214f44d370cd8
#
_cell.length_a   1.000
_cell.length_b   1.000
_cell.length_c   1.000
_cell.angle_alpha   90.00
_cell.angle_beta   90.00
_cell.angle_gamma   90.00
#
_symmetry.space_group_name_H-M   'P 1'
#
loop_
_entity.id
_entity.type
_entity.pdbx_description
1 polymer ?
#
loop_
_entity_poly.entity_id
_entity_poly.type
_entity_poly.pdbx_seq_one_letter_code
_entity_poly.pdbx_strand_id
1 'polypeptide(L)'
;MEFMVSASFRPQNQAEILARVPQEQARIKALREQGTVEALYISSDRSHVWVVMQGESQDQVQKELESLPLYPYMEVAITPLSGI
;
A
#
# COMPACT_ATOMS: atom_id res chain seq x y z
N MET A 1 12.41 -9.63 4.97
CA MET A 1 11.16 -10.40 4.88
C MET A 1 10.21 -9.72 3.91
N GLU A 2 9.45 -10.54 3.22
CA GLU A 2 8.42 -10.03 2.33
C GLU A 2 7.06 -10.11 3.00
N PHE A 3 6.21 -9.14 2.68
CA PHE A 3 4.83 -9.08 3.17
C PHE A 3 3.91 -8.78 2.01
N MET A 4 2.79 -9.50 1.96
CA MET A 4 1.71 -9.18 1.03
C MET A 4 0.75 -8.24 1.74
N VAL A 5 0.54 -7.07 1.16
CA VAL A 5 -0.42 -6.10 1.67
C VAL A 5 -1.61 -6.08 0.73
N SER A 6 -2.78 -6.34 1.29
CA SER A 6 -4.04 -6.26 0.56
C SER A 6 -4.81 -5.05 1.09
N ALA A 7 -5.22 -4.16 0.20
CA ALA A 7 -5.91 -2.93 0.58
C ALA A 7 -7.14 -2.74 -0.27
N SER A 8 -8.22 -2.27 0.36
CA SER A 8 -9.43 -1.86 -0.34
C SER A 8 -9.76 -0.42 0.04
N PHE A 9 -10.30 0.33 -0.90
CA PHE A 9 -10.66 1.74 -0.67
C PHE A 9 -12.11 1.83 -0.24
N ARG A 10 -12.38 2.81 0.66
CA ARG A 10 -13.73 3.07 1.13
C ARG A 10 -14.49 3.85 0.07
N PRO A 11 -15.61 3.32 -0.46
CA PRO A 11 -16.33 3.97 -1.57
C PRO A 11 -16.84 5.37 -1.24
N GLN A 12 -17.20 5.63 0.02
CA GLN A 12 -17.74 6.91 0.44
C GLN A 12 -16.71 8.05 0.43
N ASN A 13 -15.44 7.75 0.27
CA ASN A 13 -14.36 8.74 0.33
C ASN A 13 -13.74 9.03 -1.04
N GLN A 14 -14.46 8.78 -2.13
CA GLN A 14 -13.88 8.89 -3.48
C GLN A 14 -13.29 10.27 -3.79
N ALA A 15 -13.96 11.33 -3.38
CA ALA A 15 -13.48 12.68 -3.66
C ALA A 15 -12.16 12.97 -2.96
N GLU A 16 -12.05 12.57 -1.68
CA GLU A 16 -10.83 12.72 -0.89
C GLU A 16 -9.70 11.86 -1.45
N ILE A 17 -10.03 10.64 -1.88
CA ILE A 17 -9.04 9.73 -2.46
C ILE A 17 -8.47 10.33 -3.74
N LEU A 18 -9.34 10.78 -4.65
CA LEU A 18 -8.91 11.36 -5.92
C LEU A 18 -8.03 12.60 -5.70
N ALA A 19 -8.36 13.41 -4.71
CA ALA A 19 -7.59 14.62 -4.41
C ALA A 19 -6.16 14.31 -3.95
N ARG A 20 -5.94 13.10 -3.38
CA ARG A 20 -4.65 12.72 -2.83
C ARG A 20 -3.84 11.77 -3.71
N VAL A 21 -4.38 11.36 -4.86
CA VAL A 21 -3.69 10.42 -5.75
C VAL A 21 -2.30 10.90 -6.16
N PRO A 22 -2.09 12.19 -6.54
CA PRO A 22 -0.73 12.61 -6.91
C PRO A 22 0.29 12.46 -5.78
N GLN A 23 -0.10 12.79 -4.53
CA GLN A 23 0.80 12.63 -3.38
C GLN A 23 1.04 11.16 -3.08
N GLU A 24 0.00 10.32 -3.23
CA GLU A 24 0.13 8.89 -3.04
C GLU A 24 1.12 8.29 -4.05
N GLN A 25 1.01 8.66 -5.31
CA GLN A 25 1.91 8.17 -6.36
C GLN A 25 3.35 8.58 -6.09
N ALA A 26 3.56 9.81 -5.63
CA ALA A 26 4.90 10.29 -5.28
C ALA A 26 5.49 9.48 -4.12
N ARG A 27 4.68 9.19 -3.09
CA ARG A 27 5.15 8.41 -1.94
C ARG A 27 5.45 6.96 -2.32
N ILE A 28 4.60 6.35 -3.14
CA ILE A 28 4.82 4.99 -3.64
C ILE A 28 6.11 4.92 -4.45
N LYS A 29 6.34 5.92 -5.30
CA LYS A 29 7.58 5.98 -6.09
C LYS A 29 8.80 6.01 -5.18
N ALA A 30 8.77 6.84 -4.12
CA ALA A 30 9.86 6.92 -3.16
C ALA A 30 10.10 5.58 -2.47
N LEU A 31 9.05 4.90 -2.05
CA LEU A 31 9.16 3.58 -1.42
C LEU A 31 9.70 2.52 -2.38
N ARG A 32 9.35 2.60 -3.66
CA ARG A 32 9.91 1.70 -4.68
C ARG A 32 11.40 1.94 -4.87
N GLU A 33 11.81 3.20 -4.91
CA GLU A 33 13.22 3.56 -5.05
C GLU A 33 14.05 3.10 -3.84
N GLN A 34 13.44 3.07 -2.66
CA GLN A 34 14.09 2.58 -1.44
C GLN A 34 14.10 1.05 -1.36
N GLY A 35 13.40 0.35 -2.24
CA GLY A 35 13.27 -1.10 -2.19
C GLY A 35 12.22 -1.59 -1.21
N THR A 36 11.49 -0.71 -0.55
CA THR A 36 10.42 -1.08 0.39
C THR A 36 9.22 -1.66 -0.34
N VAL A 37 8.85 -1.10 -1.48
CA VAL A 37 7.79 -1.63 -2.34
C VAL A 37 8.45 -2.37 -3.49
N GLU A 38 8.22 -3.69 -3.59
CA GLU A 38 8.77 -4.51 -4.67
C GLU A 38 7.84 -4.57 -5.87
N ALA A 39 6.54 -4.68 -5.62
CA ALA A 39 5.55 -4.84 -6.68
C ALA A 39 4.23 -4.25 -6.19
N LEU A 40 3.43 -3.76 -7.14
CA LEU A 40 2.13 -3.20 -6.84
C LEU A 40 1.17 -3.56 -7.98
N TYR A 41 0.00 -4.04 -7.62
CA TYR A 41 -1.05 -4.42 -8.56
C TYR A 41 -2.36 -3.78 -8.14
N ILE A 42 -3.11 -3.27 -9.10
CA ILE A 42 -4.41 -2.65 -8.87
C ILE A 42 -5.45 -3.44 -9.65
N SER A 43 -6.59 -3.73 -9.02
CA SER A 43 -7.69 -4.38 -9.71
C SER A 43 -8.21 -3.50 -10.87
N SER A 44 -8.78 -4.15 -11.89
CA SER A 44 -9.24 -3.40 -13.07
C SER A 44 -10.34 -2.40 -12.74
N ASP A 45 -11.15 -2.68 -11.71
CA ASP A 45 -12.19 -1.75 -11.24
C ASP A 45 -11.66 -0.73 -10.22
N ARG A 46 -10.36 -0.80 -9.89
CA ARG A 46 -9.63 0.09 -8.97
C ARG A 46 -10.15 0.09 -7.54
N SER A 47 -10.83 -0.98 -7.13
CA SER A 47 -11.34 -1.11 -5.77
C SER A 47 -10.32 -1.74 -4.81
N HIS A 48 -9.36 -2.49 -5.34
CA HIS A 48 -8.38 -3.23 -4.54
C HIS A 48 -6.96 -2.99 -5.04
N VAL A 49 -6.02 -3.01 -4.09
CA VAL A 49 -4.59 -2.90 -4.38
C VAL A 49 -3.88 -4.02 -3.63
N TRP A 50 -2.91 -4.65 -4.30
CA TRP A 50 -2.02 -5.63 -3.68
C TRP A 50 -0.60 -5.12 -3.81
N VAL A 51 0.12 -5.07 -2.68
CA VAL A 51 1.49 -4.57 -2.65
C VAL A 51 2.38 -5.61 -2.01
N VAL A 52 3.49 -5.94 -2.66
CA VAL A 52 4.54 -6.75 -2.03
C VAL A 52 5.55 -5.78 -1.44
N MET A 53 5.74 -5.85 -0.13
CA MET A 53 6.62 -4.94 0.59
C MET A 53 7.73 -5.71 1.30
N GLN A 54 8.90 -5.08 1.39
CA GLN A 54 10.04 -5.58 2.16
C GLN A 54 10.10 -4.85 3.49
N GLY A 55 10.42 -5.57 4.55
CA GLY A 55 10.62 -4.98 5.87
C GLY A 55 11.24 -5.98 6.82
N GLU A 56 11.80 -5.49 7.91
CA GLU A 56 12.39 -6.34 8.94
C GLU A 56 11.32 -6.96 9.84
N SER A 57 10.18 -6.30 9.96
CA SER A 57 9.06 -6.76 10.79
C SER A 57 7.75 -6.24 10.22
N GLN A 58 6.65 -6.86 10.65
CA GLN A 58 5.31 -6.41 10.30
C GLN A 58 5.05 -4.99 10.82
N ASP A 59 5.58 -4.66 11.99
CA ASP A 59 5.43 -3.31 12.56
C ASP A 59 6.09 -2.26 11.68
N GLN A 60 7.25 -2.55 11.11
CA GLN A 60 7.91 -1.64 10.19
C GLN A 60 7.06 -1.42 8.94
N VAL A 61 6.53 -2.50 8.36
CA VAL A 61 5.67 -2.41 7.18
C VAL A 61 4.41 -1.60 7.50
N GLN A 62 3.82 -1.81 8.68
CA GLN A 62 2.65 -1.06 9.13
C GLN A 62 2.95 0.44 9.17
N LYS A 63 4.11 0.82 9.72
CA LYS A 63 4.50 2.24 9.79
C LYS A 63 4.69 2.85 8.41
N GLU A 64 5.29 2.10 7.48
CA GLU A 64 5.45 2.57 6.10
C GLU A 64 4.09 2.78 5.43
N LEU A 65 3.15 1.88 5.66
CA LEU A 65 1.79 2.02 5.14
C LEU A 65 1.09 3.25 5.71
N GLU A 66 1.28 3.51 7.00
CA GLU A 66 0.67 4.68 7.66
C GLU A 66 1.18 5.99 7.09
N SER A 67 2.35 5.99 6.44
CA SER A 67 2.90 7.17 5.79
C SER A 67 2.23 7.49 4.45
N LEU A 68 1.40 6.59 3.93
CA LEU A 68 0.74 6.81 2.64
C LEU A 68 -0.41 7.80 2.81
N PRO A 69 -0.52 8.81 1.91
CA PRO A 69 -1.62 9.77 1.98
C PRO A 69 -3.01 9.15 1.93
N LEU A 70 -3.17 8.01 1.25
CA LEU A 70 -4.46 7.33 1.15
C LEU A 70 -4.74 6.36 2.29
N TYR A 71 -3.79 6.15 3.21
CA TYR A 71 -3.94 5.19 4.29
C TYR A 71 -5.25 5.36 5.08
N PRO A 72 -5.67 6.59 5.46
CA PRO A 72 -6.91 6.76 6.23
C PRO A 72 -8.18 6.31 5.50
N TYR A 73 -8.09 6.14 4.18
CA TYR A 73 -9.25 5.76 3.34
C TYR A 73 -9.19 4.31 2.91
N MET A 74 -8.27 3.52 3.46
CA MET A 74 -8.07 2.12 3.10
C MET A 74 -8.36 1.20 4.27
N GLU A 75 -8.83 0.00 3.94
CA GLU A 75 -8.81 -1.14 4.85
C GLU A 75 -7.69 -2.05 4.39
N VAL A 76 -6.78 -2.37 5.32
CA VAL A 76 -5.51 -3.01 4.99
C VAL A 76 -5.37 -4.31 5.75
N ALA A 77 -4.88 -5.34 5.07
CA ALA A 77 -4.47 -6.61 5.71
C ALA A 77 -3.04 -6.91 5.28
N ILE A 78 -2.21 -7.27 6.25
CA ILE A 78 -0.80 -7.59 6.03
C ILE A 78 -0.57 -9.07 6.31
N THR A 79 0.02 -9.78 5.36
CA THR A 79 0.32 -11.21 5.49
C THR A 79 1.81 -11.41 5.29
N PRO A 80 2.53 -11.94 6.30
CA PRO A 80 3.92 -12.32 6.10
C PRO A 80 4.05 -13.41 5.06
N LEU A 81 5.07 -13.31 4.21
CA LEU A 81 5.33 -14.30 3.17
C LEU A 81 6.61 -15.06 3.50
N SER A 82 6.64 -16.35 3.17
CA SER A 82 7.85 -17.14 3.22
C SER A 82 8.06 -17.81 1.88
N GLY A 83 9.33 -17.81 1.43
CA GLY A 83 9.71 -18.52 0.21
C GLY A 83 9.61 -20.02 0.41
N ILE A 84 9.29 -20.71 -0.65
CA ILE A 84 9.28 -22.17 -0.66
C ILE A 84 10.42 -22.69 -1.51
#